data_0e16c8d2a06cac26c6e29d36e3a07a48
#
_entry.id   0e16c8d2a06cac26c6e29d36e3a07a48
#
_cell.length_a   1.000
_cell.length_b   1.000
_cell.length_c   1.000
_cell.angle_alpha   90.00
_cell.angle_beta   90.00
_cell.angle_gamma   90.00
#
_symmetry.space_group_name_H-M   'P 1'
#
loop_
_entity.id
_entity.type
_entity.pdbx_description
1 polymer ?
#
loop_
_entity_poly.entity_id
_entity_poly.type
_entity_poly.pdbx_seq_one_letter_code
_entity_poly.pdbx_strand_id
1 'polypeptide(L)'
;MKFNKIQRGWAMYDWANSVYSLVISTVLLPIYYEAMTKDNDAKVYFLGYDWENTVIYNYVIAASFLTISILSPCLGAMADKTGRRKVFMNTFMITGGVSTMLMYFFTSSNPGFALVLAYFASLGFTGSFVFYNSYLPIIAPKEMQDRLSARGFSLGYLGSGILLIFCLALVQKPELFGLANAAIATRVSFFITGIWWLGFGLPSIARLPKDEMKDYFESKLFWSSWRELILVLKELGLQPALRRFLSGFFWYSTGMQTIILLAAVFGSKVLGLESSQLIVTILIIQFVAIAGAAAFSRLSERTSNIVAISIGVAIWMIICFAAYFVQTVTQFYAVGIGLGFVMGAVQSLSRSTYSKMLPSTEDHSTYFSFYDVMEKLATTVGLFSIGILEWLTGDLRNSALALSLFFAIGLVQMLRLHVFQKKPST
;
A
#
# COMPACT_ATOMS: atom_id res chain seq x y z
N MET A 1 -25.69 -8.44 6.89
CA MET A 1 -26.09 -7.08 6.42
C MET A 1 -25.58 -6.87 5.00
N LYS A 2 -26.39 -6.26 4.12
CA LYS A 2 -25.97 -5.90 2.75
C LYS A 2 -25.34 -4.50 2.75
N PHE A 3 -24.26 -4.32 2.04
CA PHE A 3 -23.65 -2.99 1.84
C PHE A 3 -24.58 -2.07 1.02
N ASN A 4 -24.71 -0.82 1.45
CA ASN A 4 -25.43 0.22 0.72
C ASN A 4 -24.64 0.71 -0.51
N LYS A 5 -25.21 1.63 -1.28
CA LYS A 5 -24.62 2.14 -2.52
C LYS A 5 -23.29 2.90 -2.28
N ILE A 6 -23.19 3.64 -1.18
CA ILE A 6 -22.00 4.39 -0.79
C ILE A 6 -20.88 3.42 -0.42
N GLN A 7 -21.15 2.44 0.45
CA GLN A 7 -20.19 1.44 0.90
C GLN A 7 -19.66 0.57 -0.24
N ARG A 8 -20.53 0.21 -1.20
CA ARG A 8 -20.09 -0.48 -2.42
C ARG A 8 -19.22 0.41 -3.31
N GLY A 9 -19.56 1.71 -3.43
CA GLY A 9 -18.74 2.69 -4.14
C GLY A 9 -17.35 2.81 -3.51
N TRP A 10 -17.28 2.90 -2.19
CA TRP A 10 -16.03 2.96 -1.45
C TRP A 10 -15.17 1.70 -1.69
N ALA A 11 -15.72 0.52 -1.48
CA ALA A 11 -15.00 -0.73 -1.71
C ALA A 11 -14.55 -0.92 -3.17
N MET A 12 -15.27 -0.35 -4.13
CA MET A 12 -14.93 -0.37 -5.55
C MET A 12 -13.73 0.53 -5.87
N TYR A 13 -13.39 1.48 -5.00
CA TYR A 13 -12.18 2.28 -5.17
C TYR A 13 -10.90 1.44 -5.01
N ASP A 14 -10.87 0.48 -4.09
CA ASP A 14 -9.73 -0.46 -3.97
C ASP A 14 -9.55 -1.29 -5.27
N TRP A 15 -10.65 -1.73 -5.90
CA TRP A 15 -10.61 -2.36 -7.24
C TRP A 15 -9.97 -1.47 -8.30
N ALA A 16 -10.25 -0.17 -8.24
CA ALA A 16 -9.72 0.81 -9.19
C ALA A 16 -8.24 1.13 -8.95
N ASN A 17 -7.87 1.35 -7.69
CA ASN A 17 -6.59 1.95 -7.30
C ASN A 17 -5.46 0.92 -7.16
N SER A 18 -5.76 -0.31 -6.68
CA SER A 18 -4.75 -1.34 -6.41
C SER A 18 -4.03 -1.84 -7.67
N VAL A 19 -4.59 -1.61 -8.85
CA VAL A 19 -3.95 -1.96 -10.13
C VAL A 19 -2.64 -1.21 -10.34
N TYR A 20 -2.54 0.04 -9.88
CA TYR A 20 -1.28 0.79 -9.98
C TYR A 20 -0.18 0.11 -9.16
N SER A 21 -0.45 -0.20 -7.92
CA SER A 21 0.52 -0.81 -7.02
C SER A 21 1.05 -2.14 -7.58
N LEU A 22 0.15 -3.03 -8.00
CA LEU A 22 0.55 -4.36 -8.45
C LEU A 22 1.09 -4.35 -9.88
N VAL A 23 0.30 -3.85 -10.85
CA VAL A 23 0.62 -3.98 -12.28
C VAL A 23 1.77 -3.07 -12.68
N ILE A 24 1.73 -1.81 -12.21
CA ILE A 24 2.72 -0.80 -12.58
C ILE A 24 3.93 -0.84 -11.64
N SER A 25 3.72 -0.49 -10.38
CA SER A 25 4.82 -0.24 -9.44
C SER A 25 5.62 -1.50 -9.09
N THR A 26 4.94 -2.66 -8.98
CA THR A 26 5.60 -3.92 -8.57
C THR A 26 6.12 -4.72 -9.76
N VAL A 27 5.42 -4.73 -10.92
CA VAL A 27 5.75 -5.67 -12.00
C VAL A 27 6.24 -4.97 -13.26
N LEU A 28 5.39 -4.22 -13.95
CA LEU A 28 5.71 -3.80 -15.31
C LEU A 28 6.71 -2.64 -15.41
N LEU A 29 6.56 -1.62 -14.56
CA LEU A 29 7.39 -0.42 -14.68
C LEU A 29 8.87 -0.67 -14.32
N PRO A 30 9.23 -1.36 -13.23
CA PRO A 30 10.63 -1.64 -12.93
C PRO A 30 11.32 -2.43 -14.05
N ILE A 31 10.68 -3.51 -14.53
CA ILE A 31 11.21 -4.37 -15.59
C ILE A 31 11.38 -3.60 -16.91
N TYR A 32 10.36 -2.83 -17.28
CA TYR A 32 10.40 -2.07 -18.52
C TYR A 32 11.40 -0.92 -18.46
N TYR A 33 11.49 -0.21 -17.32
CA TYR A 33 12.44 0.87 -17.12
C TYR A 33 13.88 0.35 -17.22
N GLU A 34 14.21 -0.75 -16.54
CA GLU A 34 15.53 -1.38 -16.62
C GLU A 34 15.84 -1.80 -18.06
N ALA A 35 14.90 -2.45 -18.77
CA ALA A 35 15.08 -2.86 -20.16
C ALA A 35 15.32 -1.68 -21.11
N MET A 36 14.65 -0.54 -20.89
CA MET A 36 14.78 0.66 -21.75
C MET A 36 16.00 1.53 -21.41
N THR A 37 16.64 1.30 -20.28
CA THR A 37 17.78 2.11 -19.80
C THR A 37 19.09 1.32 -19.65
N LYS A 38 19.11 0.03 -20.06
CA LYS A 38 20.31 -0.81 -19.96
C LYS A 38 21.42 -0.40 -20.94
N ASP A 39 21.05 0.20 -22.07
CA ASP A 39 22.01 0.75 -23.03
C ASP A 39 22.66 2.02 -22.42
N ASN A 40 23.79 2.47 -22.95
CA ASN A 40 24.54 3.59 -22.40
C ASN A 40 25.11 3.34 -20.97
N ASP A 41 25.71 2.16 -20.75
CA ASP A 41 26.29 1.73 -19.48
C ASP A 41 25.29 1.77 -18.30
N ALA A 42 24.00 1.55 -18.57
CA ALA A 42 22.91 1.64 -17.60
C ALA A 42 22.81 3.00 -16.89
N LYS A 43 23.27 4.09 -17.55
CA LYS A 43 23.21 5.46 -17.02
C LYS A 43 22.04 6.25 -17.59
N VAL A 44 21.45 7.07 -16.75
CA VAL A 44 20.37 7.99 -17.12
C VAL A 44 20.75 9.40 -16.70
N TYR A 45 20.79 10.31 -17.69
CA TYR A 45 20.96 11.74 -17.41
C TYR A 45 19.68 12.33 -16.84
N PHE A 46 19.73 12.82 -15.60
CA PHE A 46 18.57 13.44 -14.95
C PHE A 46 19.02 14.52 -13.96
N LEU A 47 18.36 15.69 -14.00
CA LEU A 47 18.63 16.85 -13.15
C LEU A 47 20.11 17.29 -13.16
N GLY A 48 20.79 17.21 -14.29
CA GLY A 48 22.17 17.69 -14.47
C GLY A 48 23.26 16.67 -14.16
N TYR A 49 22.90 15.43 -13.82
CA TYR A 49 23.85 14.36 -13.48
C TYR A 49 23.55 13.06 -14.21
N ASP A 50 24.61 12.27 -14.43
CA ASP A 50 24.49 10.87 -14.90
C ASP A 50 24.35 9.94 -13.68
N TRP A 51 23.21 9.27 -13.59
CA TRP A 51 22.87 8.36 -12.51
C TRP A 51 22.85 6.92 -13.00
N GLU A 52 23.23 5.97 -12.16
CA GLU A 52 22.85 4.57 -12.34
C GLU A 52 21.32 4.46 -12.43
N ASN A 53 20.81 3.76 -13.45
CA ASN A 53 19.39 3.70 -13.77
C ASN A 53 18.52 3.24 -12.61
N THR A 54 18.92 2.16 -11.91
CA THR A 54 18.20 1.62 -10.75
C THR A 54 18.26 2.54 -9.54
N VAL A 55 19.37 3.25 -9.35
CA VAL A 55 19.55 4.20 -8.22
C VAL A 55 18.61 5.38 -8.37
N ILE A 56 18.59 6.04 -9.54
CA ILE A 56 17.73 7.21 -9.75
C ILE A 56 16.25 6.83 -9.73
N TYR A 57 15.88 5.66 -10.28
CA TYR A 57 14.51 5.15 -10.20
C TYR A 57 14.05 5.01 -8.73
N ASN A 58 14.86 4.36 -7.90
CA ASN A 58 14.56 4.18 -6.48
C ASN A 58 14.49 5.51 -5.73
N TYR A 59 15.38 6.46 -6.04
CA TYR A 59 15.36 7.80 -5.43
C TYR A 59 14.09 8.57 -5.80
N VAL A 60 13.62 8.48 -7.03
CA VAL A 60 12.39 9.13 -7.49
C VAL A 60 11.15 8.56 -6.79
N ILE A 61 11.07 7.23 -6.63
CA ILE A 61 9.98 6.59 -5.90
C ILE A 61 10.05 6.96 -4.40
N ALA A 62 11.24 6.92 -3.80
CA ALA A 62 11.44 7.33 -2.41
C ALA A 62 11.07 8.81 -2.19
N ALA A 63 11.44 9.69 -3.13
CA ALA A 63 11.07 11.10 -3.08
C ALA A 63 9.55 11.31 -3.13
N SER A 64 8.81 10.51 -3.93
CA SER A 64 7.34 10.59 -3.96
C SER A 64 6.72 10.21 -2.61
N PHE A 65 7.22 9.14 -1.96
CA PHE A 65 6.77 8.72 -0.64
C PHE A 65 7.12 9.75 0.45
N LEU A 66 8.32 10.32 0.39
CA LEU A 66 8.74 11.36 1.32
C LEU A 66 7.86 12.61 1.17
N THR A 67 7.61 13.03 -0.08
CA THR A 67 6.75 14.19 -0.36
C THR A 67 5.36 14.00 0.24
N ILE A 68 4.71 12.86 -0.02
CA ILE A 68 3.36 12.65 0.53
C ILE A 68 3.40 12.47 2.05
N SER A 69 4.43 11.85 2.62
CA SER A 69 4.56 11.71 4.08
C SER A 69 4.67 13.05 4.80
N ILE A 70 5.33 14.04 4.18
CA ILE A 70 5.44 15.40 4.71
C ILE A 70 4.14 16.18 4.48
N LEU A 71 3.55 16.06 3.29
CA LEU A 71 2.41 16.89 2.90
C LEU A 71 1.07 16.34 3.39
N SER A 72 0.89 15.01 3.48
CA SER A 72 -0.42 14.40 3.76
C SER A 72 -1.06 14.86 5.07
N PRO A 73 -0.33 15.07 6.18
CA PRO A 73 -0.96 15.56 7.40
C PRO A 73 -1.50 16.99 7.27
N CYS A 74 -0.76 17.85 6.57
CA CYS A 74 -1.21 19.20 6.30
C CYS A 74 -2.40 19.22 5.32
N LEU A 75 -2.34 18.43 4.24
CA LEU A 75 -3.43 18.30 3.27
C LEU A 75 -4.67 17.64 3.88
N GLY A 76 -4.48 16.69 4.81
CA GLY A 76 -5.56 16.08 5.60
C GLY A 76 -6.29 17.13 6.44
N ALA A 77 -5.56 17.92 7.20
CA ALA A 77 -6.12 19.02 7.99
C ALA A 77 -6.81 20.10 7.11
N MET A 78 -6.23 20.41 5.95
CA MET A 78 -6.88 21.30 4.99
C MET A 78 -8.19 20.72 4.46
N ALA A 79 -8.22 19.42 4.14
CA ALA A 79 -9.41 18.75 3.64
C ALA A 79 -10.53 18.69 4.69
N ASP A 80 -10.18 18.45 5.95
CA ASP A 80 -11.12 18.43 7.06
C ASP A 80 -11.68 19.81 7.36
N LYS A 81 -10.83 20.86 7.42
CA LYS A 81 -11.25 22.25 7.65
C LYS A 81 -12.14 22.79 6.54
N THR A 82 -11.79 22.51 5.30
CA THR A 82 -12.56 23.02 4.14
C THR A 82 -13.75 22.16 3.78
N GLY A 83 -13.85 20.95 4.35
CA GLY A 83 -14.86 19.95 3.99
C GLY A 83 -14.70 19.38 2.57
N ARG A 84 -13.50 19.48 1.95
CA ARG A 84 -13.24 19.14 0.54
C ARG A 84 -12.47 17.83 0.33
N ARG A 85 -12.71 16.80 1.16
CA ARG A 85 -12.03 15.49 1.08
C ARG A 85 -12.08 14.86 -0.31
N LYS A 86 -13.24 14.94 -0.95
CA LYS A 86 -13.48 14.37 -2.27
C LYS A 86 -12.67 15.07 -3.36
N VAL A 87 -12.50 16.38 -3.24
CA VAL A 87 -11.67 17.17 -4.17
C VAL A 87 -10.22 16.71 -4.09
N PHE A 88 -9.66 16.60 -2.88
CA PHE A 88 -8.29 16.11 -2.69
C PHE A 88 -8.10 14.69 -3.22
N MET A 89 -9.03 13.78 -2.89
CA MET A 89 -9.00 12.40 -3.36
C MET A 89 -9.02 12.32 -4.90
N ASN A 90 -9.90 13.08 -5.56
CA ASN A 90 -9.99 13.17 -7.01
C ASN A 90 -8.70 13.73 -7.64
N THR A 91 -8.15 14.80 -7.08
CA THR A 91 -6.92 15.43 -7.59
C THR A 91 -5.78 14.42 -7.62
N PHE A 92 -5.53 13.73 -6.52
CA PHE A 92 -4.49 12.71 -6.45
C PHE A 92 -4.76 11.53 -7.38
N MET A 93 -6.00 11.03 -7.42
CA MET A 93 -6.37 9.93 -8.31
C MET A 93 -6.20 10.30 -9.79
N ILE A 94 -6.63 11.49 -10.20
CA ILE A 94 -6.50 11.96 -11.59
C ILE A 94 -5.02 12.14 -11.93
N THR A 95 -4.22 12.78 -11.04
CA THR A 95 -2.79 12.93 -11.24
C THR A 95 -2.11 11.56 -11.43
N GLY A 96 -2.41 10.58 -10.55
CA GLY A 96 -1.85 9.25 -10.65
C GLY A 96 -2.27 8.49 -11.90
N GLY A 97 -3.56 8.49 -12.21
CA GLY A 97 -4.11 7.79 -13.37
C GLY A 97 -3.63 8.37 -14.71
N VAL A 98 -3.63 9.71 -14.84
CA VAL A 98 -3.12 10.39 -16.04
C VAL A 98 -1.62 10.14 -16.21
N SER A 99 -0.83 10.25 -15.13
CA SER A 99 0.61 9.95 -15.21
C SER A 99 0.86 8.51 -15.65
N THR A 100 0.08 7.57 -15.15
CA THR A 100 0.15 6.16 -15.57
C THR A 100 -0.21 5.98 -17.06
N MET A 101 -1.25 6.66 -17.55
CA MET A 101 -1.59 6.64 -18.99
C MET A 101 -0.48 7.23 -19.85
N LEU A 102 0.11 8.35 -19.42
CA LEU A 102 1.18 9.04 -20.16
C LEU A 102 2.47 8.22 -20.23
N MET A 103 2.69 7.23 -19.35
CA MET A 103 3.80 6.26 -19.48
C MET A 103 3.75 5.48 -20.80
N TYR A 104 2.64 5.46 -21.51
CA TYR A 104 2.55 4.94 -22.88
C TYR A 104 3.62 5.56 -23.80
N PHE A 105 4.00 6.81 -23.60
CA PHE A 105 5.00 7.53 -24.40
C PHE A 105 6.44 7.30 -23.93
N PHE A 106 6.64 6.50 -22.89
CA PHE A 106 7.98 6.17 -22.42
C PHE A 106 8.71 5.24 -23.40
N THR A 107 9.91 5.66 -23.81
CA THR A 107 10.84 4.92 -24.67
C THR A 107 12.27 5.09 -24.16
N SER A 108 13.23 4.36 -24.73
CA SER A 108 14.65 4.51 -24.37
C SER A 108 15.22 5.92 -24.61
N SER A 109 14.60 6.72 -25.48
CA SER A 109 15.03 8.10 -25.76
C SER A 109 14.61 9.13 -24.69
N ASN A 110 13.69 8.78 -23.79
CA ASN A 110 13.14 9.73 -22.82
C ASN A 110 13.01 9.18 -21.36
N PRO A 111 14.05 8.56 -20.80
CA PRO A 111 13.96 7.94 -19.47
C PRO A 111 13.64 8.95 -18.34
N GLY A 112 14.11 10.18 -18.45
CA GLY A 112 13.77 11.26 -17.49
C GLY A 112 12.28 11.57 -17.44
N PHE A 113 11.59 11.49 -18.59
CA PHE A 113 10.13 11.63 -18.64
C PHE A 113 9.42 10.52 -17.86
N ALA A 114 9.90 9.27 -18.00
CA ALA A 114 9.37 8.15 -17.23
C ALA A 114 9.54 8.34 -15.72
N LEU A 115 10.69 8.86 -15.27
CA LEU A 115 10.96 9.15 -13.86
C LEU A 115 9.98 10.20 -13.29
N VAL A 116 9.72 11.28 -14.04
CA VAL A 116 8.74 12.30 -13.65
C VAL A 116 7.34 11.70 -13.54
N LEU A 117 6.93 10.88 -14.51
CA LEU A 117 5.62 10.23 -14.48
C LEU A 117 5.53 9.19 -13.34
N ALA A 118 6.59 8.45 -13.06
CA ALA A 118 6.66 7.51 -11.93
C ALA A 118 6.50 8.24 -10.59
N TYR A 119 7.14 9.39 -10.43
CA TYR A 119 6.97 10.24 -9.26
C TYR A 119 5.50 10.66 -9.07
N PHE A 120 4.86 11.25 -10.09
CA PHE A 120 3.48 11.71 -9.97
C PHE A 120 2.45 10.59 -9.87
N ALA A 121 2.69 9.44 -10.52
CA ALA A 121 1.83 8.27 -10.40
C ALA A 121 1.88 7.69 -8.99
N SER A 122 3.06 7.57 -8.40
CA SER A 122 3.26 7.11 -7.03
C SER A 122 2.69 8.10 -6.00
N LEU A 123 2.91 9.39 -6.21
CA LEU A 123 2.34 10.46 -5.38
C LEU A 123 0.80 10.43 -5.42
N GLY A 124 0.23 10.27 -6.61
CA GLY A 124 -1.22 10.18 -6.82
C GLY A 124 -1.84 8.95 -6.14
N PHE A 125 -1.17 7.80 -6.27
CA PHE A 125 -1.59 6.56 -5.59
C PHE A 125 -1.62 6.73 -4.08
N THR A 126 -0.50 7.10 -3.48
CA THR A 126 -0.39 7.20 -2.02
C THR A 126 -1.22 8.35 -1.45
N GLY A 127 -1.25 9.51 -2.12
CA GLY A 127 -2.05 10.66 -1.67
C GLY A 127 -3.55 10.40 -1.68
N SER A 128 -4.05 9.69 -2.69
CA SER A 128 -5.48 9.35 -2.76
C SER A 128 -5.91 8.39 -1.64
N PHE A 129 -5.00 7.52 -1.18
CA PHE A 129 -5.28 6.51 -0.14
C PHE A 129 -5.58 7.12 1.23
N VAL A 130 -4.93 8.22 1.58
CA VAL A 130 -5.18 8.97 2.84
C VAL A 130 -6.65 9.38 2.93
N PHE A 131 -7.14 10.04 1.88
CA PHE A 131 -8.54 10.52 1.82
C PHE A 131 -9.52 9.36 1.66
N TYR A 132 -9.17 8.35 0.89
CA TYR A 132 -9.98 7.13 0.74
C TYR A 132 -10.22 6.45 2.09
N ASN A 133 -9.16 6.23 2.86
CA ASN A 133 -9.25 5.57 4.16
C ASN A 133 -10.08 6.38 5.16
N SER A 134 -10.00 7.71 5.12
CA SER A 134 -10.74 8.60 6.03
C SER A 134 -12.25 8.54 5.88
N TYR A 135 -12.77 8.00 4.78
CA TYR A 135 -14.21 7.77 4.61
C TYR A 135 -14.73 6.58 5.42
N LEU A 136 -13.88 5.61 5.79
CA LEU A 136 -14.34 4.38 6.46
C LEU A 136 -15.16 4.65 7.74
N PRO A 137 -14.72 5.49 8.69
CA PRO A 137 -15.53 5.81 9.89
C PRO A 137 -16.79 6.63 9.58
N ILE A 138 -16.83 7.35 8.45
CA ILE A 138 -17.97 8.21 8.06
C ILE A 138 -19.10 7.38 7.46
N ILE A 139 -18.78 6.37 6.65
CA ILE A 139 -19.75 5.63 5.85
C ILE A 139 -20.19 4.31 6.47
N ALA A 140 -19.54 3.86 7.53
CA ALA A 140 -19.82 2.58 8.17
C ALA A 140 -19.81 2.66 9.70
N PRO A 141 -20.86 2.15 10.37
CA PRO A 141 -20.83 1.97 11.81
C PRO A 141 -19.71 0.98 12.20
N LYS A 142 -19.23 1.06 13.43
CA LYS A 142 -18.06 0.29 13.91
C LYS A 142 -18.18 -1.22 13.64
N GLU A 143 -19.38 -1.77 13.77
CA GLU A 143 -19.68 -3.20 13.61
C GLU A 143 -19.51 -3.66 12.15
N MET A 144 -19.60 -2.75 11.17
CA MET A 144 -19.48 -3.06 9.74
C MET A 144 -18.09 -2.76 9.17
N GLN A 145 -17.25 -2.01 9.88
CA GLN A 145 -15.98 -1.52 9.33
C GLN A 145 -15.02 -2.66 8.97
N ASP A 146 -14.97 -3.76 9.73
CA ASP A 146 -14.09 -4.90 9.41
C ASP A 146 -14.50 -5.56 8.10
N ARG A 147 -15.80 -5.83 7.93
CA ARG A 147 -16.33 -6.42 6.68
C ARG A 147 -16.13 -5.51 5.50
N LEU A 148 -16.34 -4.21 5.68
CA LEU A 148 -16.20 -3.24 4.60
C LEU A 148 -14.72 -3.08 4.22
N SER A 149 -13.81 -3.00 5.19
CA SER A 149 -12.38 -2.95 4.95
C SER A 149 -11.89 -4.22 4.25
N ALA A 150 -12.28 -5.41 4.72
CA ALA A 150 -11.95 -6.68 4.08
C ALA A 150 -12.51 -6.77 2.65
N ARG A 151 -13.71 -6.25 2.41
CA ARG A 151 -14.30 -6.20 1.05
C ARG A 151 -13.51 -5.30 0.13
N GLY A 152 -13.06 -4.12 0.59
CA GLY A 152 -12.22 -3.22 -0.19
C GLY A 152 -10.92 -3.92 -0.61
N PHE A 153 -10.14 -4.43 0.34
CA PHE A 153 -8.90 -5.15 0.05
C PHE A 153 -9.12 -6.36 -0.88
N SER A 154 -10.18 -7.16 -0.64
CA SER A 154 -10.50 -8.29 -1.52
C SER A 154 -10.77 -7.87 -2.96
N LEU A 155 -11.48 -6.76 -3.17
CA LEU A 155 -11.71 -6.20 -4.51
C LEU A 155 -10.41 -5.67 -5.12
N GLY A 156 -9.55 -5.03 -4.33
CA GLY A 156 -8.24 -4.57 -4.77
C GLY A 156 -7.37 -5.71 -5.27
N TYR A 157 -7.24 -6.78 -4.49
CA TYR A 157 -6.47 -7.97 -4.88
C TYR A 157 -7.04 -8.65 -6.13
N LEU A 158 -8.36 -8.76 -6.21
CA LEU A 158 -9.02 -9.37 -7.36
C LEU A 158 -8.83 -8.53 -8.63
N GLY A 159 -9.08 -7.22 -8.56
CA GLY A 159 -8.95 -6.31 -9.71
C GLY A 159 -7.53 -6.22 -10.23
N SER A 160 -6.57 -6.05 -9.33
CA SER A 160 -5.16 -5.99 -9.70
C SER A 160 -4.63 -7.32 -10.25
N GLY A 161 -5.05 -8.46 -9.68
CA GLY A 161 -4.69 -9.78 -10.19
C GLY A 161 -5.24 -10.05 -11.60
N ILE A 162 -6.52 -9.73 -11.85
CA ILE A 162 -7.14 -9.88 -13.17
C ILE A 162 -6.43 -8.98 -14.20
N LEU A 163 -6.19 -7.72 -13.87
CA LEU A 163 -5.53 -6.82 -14.81
C LEU A 163 -4.07 -7.22 -15.05
N LEU A 164 -3.36 -7.71 -14.02
CA LEU A 164 -1.99 -8.20 -14.19
C LEU A 164 -1.96 -9.40 -15.15
N ILE A 165 -2.85 -10.39 -15.01
CA ILE A 165 -2.93 -11.54 -15.92
C ILE A 165 -3.16 -11.06 -17.35
N PHE A 166 -4.08 -10.11 -17.54
CA PHE A 166 -4.36 -9.55 -18.86
C PHE A 166 -3.15 -8.83 -19.46
N CYS A 167 -2.47 -7.97 -18.70
CA CYS A 167 -1.27 -7.25 -19.13
C CYS A 167 -0.12 -8.21 -19.44
N LEU A 168 0.05 -9.27 -18.65
CA LEU A 168 1.07 -10.29 -18.92
C LEU A 168 0.77 -11.08 -20.21
N ALA A 169 -0.50 -11.39 -20.48
CA ALA A 169 -0.89 -12.01 -21.76
C ALA A 169 -0.56 -11.10 -22.95
N LEU A 170 -0.80 -9.77 -22.82
CA LEU A 170 -0.41 -8.78 -23.84
C LEU A 170 1.11 -8.78 -24.09
N VAL A 171 1.91 -8.80 -23.01
CA VAL A 171 3.36 -8.69 -23.09
C VAL A 171 4.00 -9.99 -23.60
N GLN A 172 3.48 -11.16 -23.20
CA GLN A 172 4.03 -12.46 -23.60
C GLN A 172 3.62 -12.91 -24.99
N LYS A 173 2.46 -12.48 -25.47
CA LYS A 173 1.89 -12.86 -26.77
C LYS A 173 1.34 -11.63 -27.51
N PRO A 174 2.18 -10.61 -27.78
CA PRO A 174 1.74 -9.35 -28.38
C PRO A 174 1.07 -9.55 -29.75
N GLU A 175 1.52 -10.53 -30.53
CA GLU A 175 0.98 -10.87 -31.83
C GLU A 175 -0.50 -11.27 -31.83
N LEU A 176 -0.98 -11.90 -30.72
CA LEU A 176 -2.40 -12.26 -30.58
C LEU A 176 -3.31 -11.03 -30.46
N PHE A 177 -2.74 -9.90 -30.08
CA PHE A 177 -3.45 -8.63 -29.88
C PHE A 177 -3.14 -7.61 -30.98
N GLY A 178 -2.45 -8.04 -32.08
CA GLY A 178 -2.06 -7.16 -33.17
C GLY A 178 -0.96 -6.15 -32.80
N LEU A 179 -0.18 -6.42 -31.74
CA LEU A 179 0.91 -5.56 -31.28
C LEU A 179 2.25 -6.06 -31.85
N ALA A 180 3.11 -5.11 -32.26
CA ALA A 180 4.33 -5.45 -32.97
C ALA A 180 5.39 -6.13 -32.09
N ASN A 181 5.45 -5.85 -30.79
CA ASN A 181 6.42 -6.43 -29.86
C ASN A 181 6.02 -6.21 -28.39
N ALA A 182 6.76 -6.87 -27.48
CA ALA A 182 6.54 -6.79 -26.04
C ALA A 182 6.71 -5.37 -25.46
N ALA A 183 7.60 -4.55 -26.04
CA ALA A 183 7.79 -3.18 -25.56
C ALA A 183 6.55 -2.30 -25.82
N ILE A 184 5.94 -2.42 -27.00
CA ILE A 184 4.67 -1.74 -27.31
C ILE A 184 3.55 -2.29 -26.42
N ALA A 185 3.49 -3.61 -26.20
CA ALA A 185 2.49 -4.24 -25.34
C ALA A 185 2.60 -3.75 -23.89
N THR A 186 3.81 -3.55 -23.37
CA THR A 186 4.02 -2.99 -22.03
C THR A 186 3.53 -1.54 -21.96
N ARG A 187 3.80 -0.72 -22.96
CA ARG A 187 3.30 0.66 -23.04
C ARG A 187 1.77 0.73 -23.11
N VAL A 188 1.16 -0.17 -23.91
CA VAL A 188 -0.31 -0.33 -23.95
C VAL A 188 -0.85 -0.75 -22.58
N SER A 189 -0.13 -1.62 -21.85
CA SER A 189 -0.52 -2.02 -20.50
C SER A 189 -0.52 -0.85 -19.51
N PHE A 190 0.42 0.08 -19.62
CA PHE A 190 0.41 1.32 -18.82
C PHE A 190 -0.83 2.15 -19.10
N PHE A 191 -1.17 2.34 -20.37
CA PHE A 191 -2.35 3.11 -20.78
C PHE A 191 -3.64 2.46 -20.30
N ILE A 192 -3.79 1.14 -20.45
CA ILE A 192 -4.96 0.38 -19.97
C ILE A 192 -5.08 0.47 -18.46
N THR A 193 -3.97 0.39 -17.72
CA THR A 193 -3.98 0.49 -16.25
C THR A 193 -4.45 1.87 -15.80
N GLY A 194 -4.00 2.93 -16.45
CA GLY A 194 -4.48 4.29 -16.15
C GLY A 194 -5.97 4.47 -16.47
N ILE A 195 -6.45 3.95 -17.60
CA ILE A 195 -7.89 3.93 -17.96
C ILE A 195 -8.69 3.14 -16.90
N TRP A 196 -8.22 1.97 -16.49
CA TRP A 196 -8.86 1.18 -15.44
C TRP A 196 -8.99 1.98 -14.15
N TRP A 197 -7.88 2.59 -13.71
CA TRP A 197 -7.86 3.37 -12.48
C TRP A 197 -8.83 4.53 -12.53
N LEU A 198 -8.82 5.35 -13.58
CA LEU A 198 -9.74 6.47 -13.74
C LEU A 198 -11.18 6.01 -14.01
N GLY A 199 -11.37 5.02 -14.87
CA GLY A 199 -12.67 4.54 -15.30
C GLY A 199 -13.52 3.93 -14.18
N PHE A 200 -12.88 3.20 -13.25
CA PHE A 200 -13.56 2.68 -12.06
C PHE A 200 -13.46 3.62 -10.85
N GLY A 201 -12.40 4.42 -10.76
CA GLY A 201 -12.19 5.34 -9.64
C GLY A 201 -13.15 6.52 -9.63
N LEU A 202 -13.35 7.19 -10.77
CA LEU A 202 -14.29 8.31 -10.87
C LEU A 202 -15.74 7.95 -10.46
N PRO A 203 -16.35 6.86 -10.98
CA PRO A 203 -17.68 6.43 -10.52
C PRO A 203 -17.69 6.01 -9.04
N SER A 204 -16.59 5.47 -8.52
CA SER A 204 -16.48 5.10 -7.11
C SER A 204 -16.53 6.33 -6.21
N ILE A 205 -15.68 7.33 -6.50
CA ILE A 205 -15.65 8.59 -5.75
C ILE A 205 -16.97 9.37 -5.92
N ALA A 206 -17.60 9.32 -7.08
CA ALA A 206 -18.88 9.97 -7.31
C ALA A 206 -19.98 9.51 -6.34
N ARG A 207 -19.92 8.23 -5.90
CA ARG A 207 -20.88 7.63 -4.96
C ARG A 207 -20.62 7.97 -3.49
N LEU A 208 -19.44 8.47 -3.15
CA LEU A 208 -19.11 8.90 -1.78
C LEU A 208 -19.96 10.11 -1.36
N PRO A 209 -20.11 10.36 -0.05
CA PRO A 209 -20.80 11.54 0.44
C PRO A 209 -20.29 12.82 -0.24
N LYS A 210 -21.20 13.76 -0.46
CA LYS A 210 -20.80 15.07 -1.01
C LYS A 210 -19.93 15.80 0.02
N ASP A 211 -18.99 16.59 -0.50
CA ASP A 211 -18.22 17.50 0.33
C ASP A 211 -19.16 18.55 0.94
N GLU A 212 -19.09 18.73 2.24
CA GLU A 212 -19.74 19.81 2.97
C GLU A 212 -18.80 21.01 2.99
N MET A 213 -18.78 21.78 1.87
CA MET A 213 -17.90 22.90 1.73
C MET A 213 -18.16 23.92 2.83
N LYS A 214 -17.17 24.13 3.68
CA LYS A 214 -17.13 25.19 4.70
C LYS A 214 -16.46 26.41 4.05
N ASP A 215 -17.07 27.58 4.20
CA ASP A 215 -16.48 28.87 3.75
C ASP A 215 -15.32 29.23 4.67
N TYR A 216 -14.20 28.56 4.48
CA TYR A 216 -12.98 28.83 5.23
C TYR A 216 -12.00 29.54 4.32
N PHE A 217 -12.03 30.87 4.38
CA PHE A 217 -11.12 31.73 3.62
C PHE A 217 -10.08 32.33 4.57
N GLU A 218 -9.05 31.57 4.93
CA GLU A 218 -7.87 32.13 5.58
C GLU A 218 -6.70 32.14 4.59
N SER A 219 -6.12 33.32 4.41
CA SER A 219 -4.88 33.50 3.63
C SER A 219 -3.70 32.69 4.19
N LYS A 220 -3.86 32.12 5.39
CA LYS A 220 -2.88 31.27 6.11
C LYS A 220 -3.36 29.82 6.32
N LEU A 221 -4.26 29.29 5.47
CA LEU A 221 -4.83 27.96 5.62
C LEU A 221 -3.76 26.87 5.82
N PHE A 222 -2.67 26.94 5.07
CA PHE A 222 -1.55 26.00 5.20
C PHE A 222 -0.93 26.03 6.61
N TRP A 223 -0.63 27.22 7.14
CA TRP A 223 -0.02 27.38 8.46
C TRP A 223 -0.98 27.05 9.60
N SER A 224 -2.27 27.35 9.44
CA SER A 224 -3.28 26.96 10.44
C SER A 224 -3.48 25.44 10.46
N SER A 225 -3.31 24.76 9.34
CA SER A 225 -3.37 23.30 9.25
C SER A 225 -2.19 22.62 9.95
N TRP A 226 -0.99 23.22 9.91
CA TRP A 226 0.15 22.75 10.72
C TRP A 226 -0.11 22.86 12.22
N ARG A 227 -0.81 23.88 12.66
CA ARG A 227 -1.20 24.02 14.09
C ARG A 227 -2.20 22.92 14.49
N GLU A 228 -3.17 22.63 13.64
CA GLU A 228 -4.14 21.55 13.84
C GLU A 228 -3.45 20.18 13.93
N LEU A 229 -2.49 19.94 13.05
CA LEU A 229 -1.65 18.76 13.07
C LEU A 229 -1.01 18.53 14.45
N ILE A 230 -0.44 19.60 15.04
CA ILE A 230 0.18 19.53 16.37
C ILE A 230 -0.86 19.20 17.44
N LEU A 231 -2.07 19.72 17.34
CA LEU A 231 -3.17 19.43 18.27
C LEU A 231 -3.58 17.96 18.19
N VAL A 232 -3.79 17.43 16.96
CA VAL A 232 -4.12 16.02 16.74
C VAL A 232 -3.01 15.11 17.25
N LEU A 233 -1.73 15.46 17.06
CA LEU A 233 -0.59 14.71 17.62
C LEU A 233 -0.63 14.66 19.15
N LYS A 234 -0.97 15.77 19.81
CA LYS A 234 -1.13 15.82 21.27
C LYS A 234 -2.30 14.95 21.72
N GLU A 235 -3.44 15.02 21.02
CA GLU A 235 -4.61 14.19 21.32
C GLU A 235 -4.30 12.69 21.16
N LEU A 236 -3.61 12.28 20.11
CA LEU A 236 -3.13 10.91 19.92
C LEU A 236 -2.28 10.45 21.11
N GLY A 237 -1.41 11.33 21.61
CA GLY A 237 -0.60 11.07 22.81
C GLY A 237 -1.42 10.86 24.09
N LEU A 238 -2.57 11.52 24.22
CA LEU A 238 -3.46 11.44 25.38
C LEU A 238 -4.37 10.20 25.36
N GLN A 239 -4.50 9.48 24.23
CA GLN A 239 -5.32 8.28 24.09
C GLN A 239 -4.48 7.00 24.28
N PRO A 240 -4.44 6.40 25.47
CA PRO A 240 -3.51 5.31 25.75
C PRO A 240 -3.76 4.05 24.93
N ALA A 241 -5.01 3.76 24.57
CA ALA A 241 -5.34 2.61 23.71
C ALA A 241 -4.85 2.82 22.27
N LEU A 242 -5.13 3.98 21.68
CA LEU A 242 -4.74 4.32 20.31
C LEU A 242 -3.20 4.40 20.17
N ARG A 243 -2.52 5.01 21.15
CA ARG A 243 -1.07 5.07 21.20
C ARG A 243 -0.43 3.66 21.24
N ARG A 244 -0.98 2.75 22.06
CA ARG A 244 -0.50 1.35 22.10
C ARG A 244 -0.76 0.62 20.80
N PHE A 245 -1.91 0.84 20.18
CA PHE A 245 -2.22 0.29 18.88
C PHE A 245 -1.21 0.77 17.83
N LEU A 246 -0.98 2.09 17.71
CA LEU A 246 -0.04 2.66 16.75
C LEU A 246 1.41 2.17 16.99
N SER A 247 1.83 2.01 18.25
CA SER A 247 3.13 1.41 18.55
C SER A 247 3.23 -0.03 18.05
N GLY A 248 2.21 -0.86 18.30
CA GLY A 248 2.19 -2.22 17.77
C GLY A 248 2.10 -2.26 16.24
N PHE A 249 1.25 -1.40 15.66
CA PHE A 249 1.10 -1.23 14.21
C PHE A 249 2.45 -0.89 13.55
N PHE A 250 3.19 0.06 14.09
CA PHE A 250 4.52 0.42 13.58
C PHE A 250 5.43 -0.81 13.49
N TRP A 251 5.57 -1.57 14.57
CA TRP A 251 6.50 -2.68 14.62
C TRP A 251 6.10 -3.84 13.69
N TYR A 252 4.85 -4.30 13.72
CA TYR A 252 4.49 -5.40 12.82
C TYR A 252 4.37 -4.95 11.35
N SER A 253 4.03 -3.67 11.09
CA SER A 253 4.07 -3.13 9.72
C SER A 253 5.50 -3.02 9.20
N THR A 254 6.49 -2.72 10.05
CA THR A 254 7.90 -2.77 9.66
C THR A 254 8.26 -4.13 9.06
N GLY A 255 7.93 -5.22 9.74
CA GLY A 255 8.16 -6.57 9.20
C GLY A 255 7.31 -6.86 7.95
N MET A 256 6.01 -6.58 8.01
CA MET A 256 5.05 -6.91 6.95
C MET A 256 5.37 -6.22 5.63
N GLN A 257 5.51 -4.89 5.64
CA GLN A 257 5.78 -4.13 4.41
C GLN A 257 7.15 -4.48 3.81
N THR A 258 8.12 -4.74 4.66
CA THR A 258 9.46 -5.15 4.22
C THR A 258 9.41 -6.51 3.52
N ILE A 259 8.72 -7.51 4.08
CA ILE A 259 8.60 -8.82 3.45
C ILE A 259 7.84 -8.72 2.12
N ILE A 260 6.77 -7.95 2.05
CA ILE A 260 6.00 -7.76 0.81
C ILE A 260 6.89 -7.22 -0.31
N LEU A 261 7.76 -6.25 -0.01
CA LEU A 261 8.68 -5.65 -0.98
C LEU A 261 9.83 -6.60 -1.36
N LEU A 262 10.32 -7.40 -0.41
CA LEU A 262 11.50 -8.23 -0.60
C LEU A 262 11.18 -9.66 -1.07
N ALA A 263 9.95 -10.10 -1.06
CA ALA A 263 9.60 -11.47 -1.42
C ALA A 263 10.11 -11.86 -2.82
N ALA A 264 9.95 -10.99 -3.81
CA ALA A 264 10.46 -11.22 -5.17
C ALA A 264 12.00 -11.23 -5.21
N VAL A 265 12.66 -10.31 -4.52
CA VAL A 265 14.12 -10.24 -4.43
C VAL A 265 14.69 -11.49 -3.74
N PHE A 266 14.05 -11.94 -2.68
CA PHE A 266 14.41 -13.18 -1.99
C PHE A 266 14.29 -14.39 -2.93
N GLY A 267 13.18 -14.53 -3.64
CA GLY A 267 12.98 -15.61 -4.61
C GLY A 267 14.04 -15.61 -5.71
N SER A 268 14.36 -14.45 -6.27
CA SER A 268 15.38 -14.31 -7.31
C SER A 268 16.79 -14.57 -6.79
N LYS A 269 17.22 -13.83 -5.75
CA LYS A 269 18.62 -13.89 -5.26
C LYS A 269 18.95 -15.19 -4.50
N VAL A 270 18.02 -15.71 -3.70
CA VAL A 270 18.27 -16.84 -2.79
C VAL A 270 17.96 -18.19 -3.42
N LEU A 271 16.92 -18.23 -4.27
CA LEU A 271 16.43 -19.48 -4.87
C LEU A 271 16.69 -19.54 -6.38
N GLY A 272 17.18 -18.47 -7.00
CA GLY A 272 17.42 -18.41 -8.44
C GLY A 272 16.14 -18.53 -9.27
N LEU A 273 14.99 -18.07 -8.74
CA LEU A 273 13.71 -18.20 -9.42
C LEU A 273 13.64 -17.34 -10.67
N GLU A 274 13.10 -17.90 -11.74
CA GLU A 274 12.80 -17.16 -12.96
C GLU A 274 11.66 -16.16 -12.75
N SER A 275 11.63 -15.11 -13.59
CA SER A 275 10.57 -14.09 -13.54
C SER A 275 9.16 -14.68 -13.64
N SER A 276 8.98 -15.74 -14.42
CA SER A 276 7.70 -16.47 -14.53
C SER A 276 7.22 -17.05 -13.21
N GLN A 277 8.14 -17.65 -12.43
CA GLN A 277 7.86 -18.25 -11.13
C GLN A 277 7.56 -17.18 -10.07
N LEU A 278 8.26 -16.04 -10.12
CA LEU A 278 8.01 -14.90 -9.24
C LEU A 278 6.62 -14.29 -9.51
N ILE A 279 6.24 -14.15 -10.78
CA ILE A 279 4.90 -13.68 -11.17
C ILE A 279 3.81 -14.61 -10.67
N VAL A 280 3.99 -15.93 -10.83
CA VAL A 280 3.06 -16.93 -10.30
C VAL A 280 2.92 -16.79 -8.78
N THR A 281 4.04 -16.60 -8.06
CA THR A 281 4.02 -16.36 -6.62
C THR A 281 3.20 -15.12 -6.25
N ILE A 282 3.43 -14.01 -6.96
CA ILE A 282 2.70 -12.75 -6.74
C ILE A 282 1.19 -12.98 -6.94
N LEU A 283 0.78 -13.67 -8.00
CA LEU A 283 -0.63 -13.99 -8.25
C LEU A 283 -1.22 -14.90 -7.16
N ILE A 284 -0.49 -15.92 -6.71
CA ILE A 284 -0.90 -16.77 -5.58
C ILE A 284 -1.15 -15.89 -4.34
N ILE A 285 -0.21 -15.03 -3.98
CA ILE A 285 -0.34 -14.10 -2.85
C ILE A 285 -1.61 -13.26 -2.97
N GLN A 286 -1.88 -12.67 -4.13
CA GLN A 286 -3.04 -11.81 -4.35
C GLN A 286 -4.37 -12.56 -4.19
N PHE A 287 -4.52 -13.73 -4.81
CA PHE A 287 -5.77 -14.48 -4.74
C PHE A 287 -6.02 -15.08 -3.35
N VAL A 288 -4.95 -15.55 -2.68
CA VAL A 288 -5.07 -16.09 -1.32
C VAL A 288 -5.36 -14.98 -0.31
N ALA A 289 -4.86 -13.74 -0.53
CA ALA A 289 -5.15 -12.60 0.33
C ALA A 289 -6.65 -12.27 0.40
N ILE A 290 -7.42 -12.55 -0.65
CA ILE A 290 -8.88 -12.42 -0.64
C ILE A 290 -9.50 -13.32 0.43
N ALA A 291 -9.07 -14.58 0.47
CA ALA A 291 -9.56 -15.54 1.46
C ALA A 291 -9.14 -15.14 2.88
N GLY A 292 -7.89 -14.69 3.05
CA GLY A 292 -7.36 -14.20 4.32
C GLY A 292 -8.14 -13.02 4.88
N ALA A 293 -8.38 -11.99 4.08
CA ALA A 293 -9.17 -10.83 4.48
C ALA A 293 -10.59 -11.22 4.93
N ALA A 294 -11.26 -12.10 4.17
CA ALA A 294 -12.59 -12.59 4.50
C ALA A 294 -12.64 -13.46 5.77
N ALA A 295 -11.64 -14.35 5.94
CA ALA A 295 -11.56 -15.25 7.10
C ALA A 295 -11.33 -14.46 8.40
N PHE A 296 -10.38 -13.54 8.39
CA PHE A 296 -10.02 -12.77 9.58
C PHE A 296 -11.05 -11.69 9.93
N SER A 297 -11.78 -11.15 8.95
CA SER A 297 -12.94 -10.31 9.25
C SER A 297 -14.02 -11.08 10.02
N ARG A 298 -14.26 -12.37 9.71
CA ARG A 298 -15.16 -13.22 10.50
C ARG A 298 -14.60 -13.59 11.87
N LEU A 299 -13.27 -13.81 11.95
CA LEU A 299 -12.59 -14.10 13.20
C LEU A 299 -12.68 -12.91 14.15
N SER A 300 -12.48 -11.69 13.66
CA SER A 300 -12.57 -10.47 14.47
C SER A 300 -13.97 -10.25 15.06
N GLU A 301 -15.03 -10.63 14.33
CA GLU A 301 -16.41 -10.57 14.81
C GLU A 301 -16.69 -11.56 15.96
N ARG A 302 -16.01 -12.71 15.96
CA ARG A 302 -16.19 -13.76 17.00
C ARG A 302 -15.32 -13.55 18.22
N THR A 303 -14.24 -12.81 18.08
CA THR A 303 -13.24 -12.58 19.14
C THR A 303 -13.08 -11.10 19.43
N SER A 304 -12.08 -10.48 18.83
CA SER A 304 -11.86 -9.03 18.74
C SER A 304 -10.83 -8.75 17.64
N ASN A 305 -10.81 -7.52 17.16
CA ASN A 305 -9.80 -7.10 16.18
C ASN A 305 -8.37 -7.32 16.70
N ILE A 306 -8.13 -7.00 17.97
CA ILE A 306 -6.79 -7.12 18.58
C ILE A 306 -6.34 -8.58 18.63
N VAL A 307 -7.24 -9.49 19.00
CA VAL A 307 -6.93 -10.94 19.01
C VAL A 307 -6.68 -11.44 17.58
N ALA A 308 -7.53 -11.07 16.63
CA ALA A 308 -7.37 -11.50 15.24
C ALA A 308 -6.04 -10.98 14.64
N ILE A 309 -5.72 -9.69 14.83
CA ILE A 309 -4.42 -9.13 14.40
C ILE A 309 -3.26 -9.86 15.07
N SER A 310 -3.34 -10.14 16.39
CA SER A 310 -2.29 -10.85 17.13
C SER A 310 -2.03 -12.24 16.54
N ILE A 311 -3.08 -12.98 16.17
CA ILE A 311 -2.97 -14.27 15.49
C ILE A 311 -2.30 -14.10 14.13
N GLY A 312 -2.70 -13.11 13.33
CA GLY A 312 -2.08 -12.81 12.04
C GLY A 312 -0.60 -12.47 12.17
N VAL A 313 -0.23 -11.64 13.15
CA VAL A 313 1.17 -11.26 13.44
C VAL A 313 1.99 -12.47 13.89
N ALA A 314 1.42 -13.36 14.71
CA ALA A 314 2.09 -14.61 15.10
C ALA A 314 2.34 -15.52 13.88
N ILE A 315 1.39 -15.63 12.96
CA ILE A 315 1.58 -16.39 11.71
C ILE A 315 2.65 -15.73 10.83
N TRP A 316 2.72 -14.39 10.74
CA TRP A 316 3.79 -13.69 10.04
C TRP A 316 5.17 -14.06 10.61
N MET A 317 5.30 -14.14 11.93
CA MET A 317 6.55 -14.57 12.58
C MET A 317 6.92 -16.01 12.18
N ILE A 318 5.95 -16.94 12.13
CA ILE A 318 6.15 -18.31 11.66
C ILE A 318 6.61 -18.33 10.20
N ILE A 319 6.04 -17.47 9.35
CA ILE A 319 6.42 -17.34 7.93
C ILE A 319 7.90 -16.89 7.80
N CYS A 320 8.39 -15.98 8.65
CA CYS A 320 9.81 -15.60 8.67
C CYS A 320 10.71 -16.79 8.97
N PHE A 321 10.35 -17.61 9.98
CA PHE A 321 11.07 -18.85 10.29
C PHE A 321 11.01 -19.85 9.14
N ALA A 322 9.84 -20.04 8.55
CA ALA A 322 9.68 -20.95 7.41
C ALA A 322 10.51 -20.50 6.19
N ALA A 323 10.53 -19.20 5.90
CA ALA A 323 11.30 -18.64 4.79
C ALA A 323 12.80 -18.92 4.89
N TYR A 324 13.36 -18.98 6.11
CA TYR A 324 14.75 -19.32 6.35
C TYR A 324 15.13 -20.72 5.81
N PHE A 325 14.21 -21.70 5.91
CA PHE A 325 14.44 -23.10 5.50
C PHE A 325 14.01 -23.40 4.05
N VAL A 326 13.46 -22.44 3.32
CA VAL A 326 13.02 -22.63 1.93
C VAL A 326 14.21 -22.91 1.01
N GLN A 327 14.14 -24.01 0.25
CA GLN A 327 15.16 -24.44 -0.70
C GLN A 327 14.60 -24.72 -2.09
N THR A 328 13.29 -24.92 -2.23
CA THR A 328 12.65 -25.27 -3.50
C THR A 328 11.55 -24.30 -3.89
N VAL A 329 11.24 -24.24 -5.21
CA VAL A 329 10.14 -23.45 -5.75
C VAL A 329 8.81 -23.78 -5.09
N THR A 330 8.53 -25.08 -4.89
CA THR A 330 7.27 -25.53 -4.26
C THR A 330 7.15 -25.05 -2.82
N GLN A 331 8.25 -25.09 -2.04
CA GLN A 331 8.27 -24.55 -0.69
C GLN A 331 8.06 -23.04 -0.70
N PHE A 332 8.64 -22.33 -1.68
CA PHE A 332 8.44 -20.88 -1.83
C PHE A 332 6.98 -20.54 -2.14
N TYR A 333 6.31 -21.33 -3.00
CA TYR A 333 4.87 -21.17 -3.24
C TYR A 333 4.04 -21.42 -1.98
N ALA A 334 4.39 -22.43 -1.17
CA ALA A 334 3.71 -22.71 0.10
C ALA A 334 3.85 -21.54 1.09
N VAL A 335 5.05 -20.97 1.22
CA VAL A 335 5.29 -19.74 2.01
C VAL A 335 4.50 -18.58 1.44
N GLY A 336 4.45 -18.42 0.12
CA GLY A 336 3.64 -17.41 -0.57
C GLY A 336 2.14 -17.52 -0.28
N ILE A 337 1.59 -18.74 -0.18
CA ILE A 337 0.20 -19.00 0.25
C ILE A 337 -0.02 -18.48 1.68
N GLY A 338 0.87 -18.86 2.61
CA GLY A 338 0.79 -18.38 3.99
C GLY A 338 0.87 -16.85 4.08
N LEU A 339 1.82 -16.27 3.34
CA LEU A 339 2.02 -14.83 3.26
C LEU A 339 0.77 -14.11 2.74
N GLY A 340 0.21 -14.56 1.62
CA GLY A 340 -1.01 -13.98 1.06
C GLY A 340 -2.15 -14.01 2.07
N PHE A 341 -2.36 -15.16 2.72
CA PHE A 341 -3.44 -15.32 3.69
C PHE A 341 -3.38 -14.32 4.84
N VAL A 342 -2.21 -14.13 5.45
CA VAL A 342 -2.08 -13.18 6.57
C VAL A 342 -1.92 -11.73 6.12
N MET A 343 -1.40 -11.47 4.90
CA MET A 343 -1.29 -10.13 4.33
C MET A 343 -2.67 -9.48 4.23
N GLY A 344 -3.60 -10.11 3.53
CA GLY A 344 -4.96 -9.60 3.40
C GLY A 344 -5.68 -9.44 4.73
N ALA A 345 -5.43 -10.37 5.66
CA ALA A 345 -5.97 -10.36 7.00
C ALA A 345 -5.51 -9.14 7.81
N VAL A 346 -4.20 -9.00 7.98
CA VAL A 346 -3.61 -7.97 8.87
C VAL A 346 -3.82 -6.58 8.30
N GLN A 347 -3.62 -6.37 6.98
CA GLN A 347 -3.85 -5.06 6.35
C GLN A 347 -5.30 -4.59 6.51
N SER A 348 -6.27 -5.45 6.22
CA SER A 348 -7.69 -5.06 6.31
C SER A 348 -8.14 -4.77 7.73
N LEU A 349 -7.71 -5.57 8.70
CA LEU A 349 -8.05 -5.38 10.11
C LEU A 349 -7.30 -4.22 10.76
N SER A 350 -6.05 -3.94 10.36
CA SER A 350 -5.30 -2.78 10.86
C SER A 350 -6.02 -1.48 10.51
N ARG A 351 -6.45 -1.32 9.25
CA ARG A 351 -7.22 -0.16 8.78
C ARG A 351 -8.52 0.02 9.56
N SER A 352 -9.30 -1.05 9.71
CA SER A 352 -10.59 -0.96 10.40
C SER A 352 -10.44 -0.80 11.91
N THR A 353 -9.43 -1.41 12.52
CA THR A 353 -9.13 -1.25 13.96
C THR A 353 -8.75 0.18 14.27
N TYR A 354 -7.85 0.77 13.47
CA TYR A 354 -7.50 2.18 13.60
C TYR A 354 -8.74 3.07 13.51
N SER A 355 -9.56 2.86 12.48
CA SER A 355 -10.82 3.58 12.28
C SER A 355 -11.77 3.50 13.49
N LYS A 356 -11.92 2.31 14.08
CA LYS A 356 -12.78 2.10 15.28
C LYS A 356 -12.26 2.76 16.53
N MET A 357 -10.94 2.96 16.63
CA MET A 357 -10.27 3.54 17.79
C MET A 357 -10.18 5.06 17.73
N LEU A 358 -10.54 5.68 16.61
CA LEU A 358 -10.56 7.13 16.51
C LEU A 358 -11.56 7.74 17.50
N PRO A 359 -11.23 8.92 18.08
CA PRO A 359 -12.17 9.67 18.88
C PRO A 359 -13.36 10.12 18.05
N SER A 360 -14.38 10.65 18.70
CA SER A 360 -15.49 11.31 18.03
C SER A 360 -14.98 12.65 17.48
N THR A 361 -14.65 12.70 16.22
CA THR A 361 -14.02 13.87 15.55
C THR A 361 -14.54 14.03 14.14
N GLU A 362 -14.38 15.23 13.57
CA GLU A 362 -14.55 15.48 12.13
C GLU A 362 -13.23 15.40 11.36
N ASP A 363 -12.07 15.32 12.05
CA ASP A 363 -10.72 15.40 11.49
C ASP A 363 -10.21 14.05 10.97
N HIS A 364 -11.08 13.29 10.34
CA HIS A 364 -10.76 11.92 9.89
C HIS A 364 -9.59 11.87 8.90
N SER A 365 -9.45 12.86 8.00
CA SER A 365 -8.34 12.87 7.04
C SER A 365 -7.01 13.16 7.71
N THR A 366 -7.00 14.03 8.71
CA THR A 366 -5.83 14.32 9.54
C THR A 366 -5.37 13.08 10.28
N TYR A 367 -6.27 12.36 10.95
CA TYR A 367 -5.93 11.12 11.66
C TYR A 367 -5.42 10.04 10.70
N PHE A 368 -6.06 9.83 9.56
CA PHE A 368 -5.61 8.81 8.59
C PHE A 368 -4.30 9.18 7.90
N SER A 369 -3.94 10.46 7.83
CA SER A 369 -2.61 10.86 7.35
C SER A 369 -1.50 10.39 8.31
N PHE A 370 -1.74 10.41 9.63
CA PHE A 370 -0.79 9.83 10.60
C PHE A 370 -0.65 8.31 10.46
N TYR A 371 -1.77 7.62 10.23
CA TYR A 371 -1.72 6.19 9.95
C TYR A 371 -0.84 5.87 8.74
N ASP A 372 -1.00 6.62 7.65
CA ASP A 372 -0.20 6.50 6.43
C ASP A 372 1.28 6.84 6.66
N VAL A 373 1.57 7.92 7.38
CA VAL A 373 2.95 8.29 7.74
C VAL A 373 3.61 7.21 8.60
N MET A 374 2.90 6.66 9.58
CA MET A 374 3.42 5.56 10.40
C MET A 374 3.74 4.31 9.57
N GLU A 375 2.90 3.96 8.60
CA GLU A 375 3.14 2.84 7.69
C GLU A 375 4.39 3.07 6.83
N LYS A 376 4.57 4.27 6.28
CA LYS A 376 5.75 4.63 5.48
C LYS A 376 7.04 4.68 6.29
N LEU A 377 7.00 5.23 7.49
CA LEU A 377 8.13 5.19 8.42
C LEU A 377 8.49 3.74 8.78
N ALA A 378 7.50 2.90 9.06
CA ALA A 378 7.71 1.48 9.33
C ALA A 378 8.38 0.78 8.14
N THR A 379 7.91 1.02 6.91
CA THR A 379 8.52 0.50 5.68
C THR A 379 9.98 0.95 5.56
N THR A 380 10.24 2.23 5.77
CA THR A 380 11.58 2.81 5.70
C THR A 380 12.53 2.14 6.70
N VAL A 381 12.12 2.04 7.97
CA VAL A 381 12.92 1.38 9.02
C VAL A 381 13.18 -0.08 8.66
N GLY A 382 12.19 -0.78 8.12
CA GLY A 382 12.35 -2.17 7.71
C GLY A 382 13.36 -2.36 6.59
N LEU A 383 13.30 -1.53 5.54
CA LEU A 383 14.25 -1.58 4.42
C LEU A 383 15.68 -1.25 4.86
N PHE A 384 15.86 -0.23 5.70
CA PHE A 384 17.18 0.06 6.28
C PHE A 384 17.71 -1.09 7.12
N SER A 385 16.84 -1.70 7.94
CA SER A 385 17.24 -2.84 8.80
C SER A 385 17.71 -4.02 7.97
N ILE A 386 17.01 -4.35 6.87
CA ILE A 386 17.43 -5.43 5.95
C ILE A 386 18.77 -5.09 5.31
N GLY A 387 18.94 -3.88 4.80
CA GLY A 387 20.21 -3.47 4.16
C GLY A 387 21.39 -3.61 5.12
N ILE A 388 21.25 -3.19 6.36
CA ILE A 388 22.29 -3.34 7.40
C ILE A 388 22.53 -4.82 7.71
N LEU A 389 21.47 -5.62 7.86
CA LEU A 389 21.58 -7.04 8.19
C LEU A 389 22.20 -7.84 7.04
N GLU A 390 21.81 -7.57 5.78
CA GLU A 390 22.42 -8.19 4.60
C GLU A 390 23.91 -7.85 4.51
N TRP A 391 24.28 -6.59 4.79
CA TRP A 391 25.67 -6.16 4.83
C TRP A 391 26.48 -6.85 5.94
N LEU A 392 25.91 -7.04 7.13
CA LEU A 392 26.57 -7.68 8.27
C LEU A 392 26.67 -9.19 8.14
N THR A 393 25.64 -9.85 7.59
CA THR A 393 25.55 -11.32 7.57
C THR A 393 25.93 -11.95 6.23
N GLY A 394 25.94 -11.16 5.15
CA GLY A 394 26.17 -11.64 3.79
C GLY A 394 25.07 -12.56 3.25
N ASP A 395 23.98 -12.76 3.99
CA ASP A 395 22.90 -13.69 3.61
C ASP A 395 21.50 -13.08 3.88
N LEU A 396 20.71 -12.99 2.82
CA LEU A 396 19.32 -12.47 2.87
C LEU A 396 18.39 -13.37 3.71
N ARG A 397 18.71 -14.66 3.90
CA ARG A 397 17.96 -15.56 4.78
C ARG A 397 18.01 -15.11 6.23
N ASN A 398 19.19 -14.74 6.70
CA ASN A 398 19.39 -14.21 8.06
C ASN A 398 18.64 -12.89 8.25
N SER A 399 18.63 -12.06 7.22
CA SER A 399 17.87 -10.81 7.23
C SER A 399 16.35 -11.05 7.30
N ALA A 400 15.84 -12.02 6.53
CA ALA A 400 14.42 -12.40 6.59
C ALA A 400 14.04 -12.98 7.98
N LEU A 401 14.91 -13.79 8.59
CA LEU A 401 14.70 -14.30 9.94
C LEU A 401 14.68 -13.19 10.99
N ALA A 402 15.57 -12.21 10.87
CA ALA A 402 15.64 -11.08 11.81
C ALA A 402 14.38 -10.20 11.80
N LEU A 403 13.61 -10.17 10.69
CA LEU A 403 12.31 -9.50 10.66
C LEU A 403 11.32 -10.08 11.65
N SER A 404 11.48 -11.35 12.07
CA SER A 404 10.65 -11.95 13.11
C SER A 404 10.68 -11.18 14.43
N LEU A 405 11.77 -10.44 14.72
CA LEU A 405 11.90 -9.59 15.89
C LEU A 405 10.88 -8.43 15.85
N PHE A 406 10.67 -7.81 14.68
CA PHE A 406 9.68 -6.75 14.55
C PHE A 406 8.26 -7.27 14.80
N PHE A 407 7.95 -8.48 14.31
CA PHE A 407 6.68 -9.13 14.60
C PHE A 407 6.55 -9.50 16.07
N ALA A 408 7.61 -9.98 16.71
CA ALA A 408 7.60 -10.29 18.15
C ALA A 408 7.32 -9.05 18.99
N ILE A 409 7.99 -7.93 18.71
CA ILE A 409 7.74 -6.65 19.39
C ILE A 409 6.30 -6.18 19.14
N GLY A 410 5.85 -6.22 17.88
CA GLY A 410 4.48 -5.87 17.50
C GLY A 410 3.44 -6.73 18.23
N LEU A 411 3.65 -8.04 18.30
CA LEU A 411 2.79 -8.99 19.01
C LEU A 411 2.70 -8.67 20.50
N VAL A 412 3.83 -8.43 21.15
CA VAL A 412 3.87 -8.03 22.57
C VAL A 412 3.06 -6.75 22.81
N GLN A 413 3.16 -5.75 21.92
CA GLN A 413 2.37 -4.52 22.06
C GLN A 413 0.88 -4.78 21.84
N MET A 414 0.49 -5.64 20.91
CA MET A 414 -0.91 -6.02 20.70
C MET A 414 -1.48 -6.78 21.91
N LEU A 415 -0.73 -7.70 22.49
CA LEU A 415 -1.14 -8.42 23.69
C LEU A 415 -1.27 -7.48 24.91
N ARG A 416 -0.35 -6.52 25.07
CA ARG A 416 -0.46 -5.47 26.10
C ARG A 416 -1.71 -4.61 25.90
N LEU A 417 -2.05 -4.27 24.65
CA LEU A 417 -3.27 -3.55 24.33
C LEU A 417 -4.51 -4.36 24.69
N HIS A 418 -4.52 -5.66 24.36
CA HIS A 418 -5.63 -6.56 24.72
C HIS A 418 -5.89 -6.61 26.23
N VAL A 419 -4.82 -6.77 27.02
CA VAL A 419 -4.92 -6.77 28.48
C VAL A 419 -5.41 -5.41 29.01
N PHE A 420 -4.94 -4.30 28.40
CA PHE A 420 -5.37 -2.96 28.78
C PHE A 420 -6.87 -2.74 28.55
N GLN A 421 -7.41 -3.22 27.43
CA GLN A 421 -8.85 -3.09 27.11
C GLN A 421 -9.76 -3.95 27.99
N LYS A 422 -9.22 -5.02 28.60
CA LYS A 422 -9.98 -5.88 29.53
C LYS A 422 -10.02 -5.38 30.97
N LYS A 423 -9.16 -4.43 31.35
CA LYS A 423 -9.22 -3.84 32.69
C LYS A 423 -10.49 -2.99 32.80
N PRO A 424 -11.35 -3.23 33.83
CA PRO A 424 -12.47 -2.33 34.07
C PRO A 424 -11.94 -0.91 34.29
N SER A 425 -12.63 0.07 33.71
CA SER A 425 -12.37 1.48 33.99
C SER A 425 -12.62 1.71 35.49
N THR A 426 -11.55 1.78 36.28
CA THR A 426 -11.61 2.22 37.68
C THR A 426 -11.90 3.70 37.75
#